data_76fcd810936e15640d0201fb42466a3a
#
_entry.id   76fcd810936e15640d0201fb42466a3a
#
_cell.length_a   1.000
_cell.length_b   1.000
_cell.length_c   1.000
_cell.angle_alpha   90.00
_cell.angle_beta   90.00
_cell.angle_gamma   90.00
#
_symmetry.space_group_name_H-M   'P 1'
#
loop_
_entity.id
_entity.type
_entity.pdbx_description
1 polymer ?
#
loop_
_entity_poly.entity_id
_entity_poly.type
_entity_poly.pdbx_seq_one_letter_code
_entity_poly.pdbx_strand_id
1 'polypeptide(L)'
;MKGLKIVVLAKQVPDTRNVGKDAMKADGTVNRAVLPAIFNPEDLNALEQALRLKDKYPGTEITLLTMGPGRAAEIIREGLYRGADNGILLSDRAFAGSDTLATSYALSCTLKKMGKVDIIIAGRQAIDGDTAQVGPQVAEKLGFPQITYAEDVLSAEKGKIVVKRRLERGVETVEGSLPMVVTVNASAPECRPRNAKFVMKYKHARAVSEMQNADEDYIALHNDRPYLNIGEWSVNDIDTKAEELGLTGSPTKVKAIENVVFQAKEAKVLEPSDADMDELMKELIANHTIG
;
A
#
# COMPACT_ATOMS: atom_id res chain seq x y z
N MET A 1 25.44 12.25 -9.21
CA MET A 1 24.43 12.71 -8.20
C MET A 1 24.42 11.70 -7.06
N LYS A 2 24.17 12.13 -5.84
CA LYS A 2 24.00 11.19 -4.71
C LYS A 2 22.68 10.46 -4.89
N GLY A 3 22.65 9.14 -4.72
CA GLY A 3 21.42 8.36 -4.79
C GLY A 3 20.39 8.80 -3.76
N LEU A 4 19.11 8.56 -4.04
CA LEU A 4 17.98 8.88 -3.18
C LEU A 4 17.74 7.76 -2.17
N LYS A 5 17.22 8.10 -1.00
CA LYS A 5 16.65 7.16 -0.05
C LYS A 5 15.12 7.22 -0.14
N ILE A 6 14.53 6.17 -0.70
CA ILE A 6 13.09 6.09 -0.93
C ILE A 6 12.50 5.03 -0.02
N VAL A 7 11.41 5.36 0.68
CA VAL A 7 10.59 4.39 1.40
C VAL A 7 9.26 4.23 0.69
N VAL A 8 8.90 3.00 0.38
CA VAL A 8 7.58 2.67 -0.17
C VAL A 8 6.74 2.06 0.94
N LEU A 9 5.65 2.74 1.29
CA LEU A 9 4.66 2.20 2.21
C LEU A 9 3.81 1.19 1.44
N ALA A 10 3.70 -0.01 1.96
CA ALA A 10 2.99 -1.10 1.31
C ALA A 10 2.09 -1.83 2.29
N LYS A 11 0.92 -2.26 1.84
CA LYS A 11 -0.05 -3.00 2.64
C LYS A 11 -0.37 -4.34 2.01
N GLN A 12 -0.40 -5.40 2.84
CA GLN A 12 -1.01 -6.66 2.47
C GLN A 12 -2.53 -6.56 2.67
N VAL A 13 -3.28 -6.84 1.62
CA VAL A 13 -4.74 -6.73 1.62
C VAL A 13 -5.38 -8.05 1.15
N PRO A 14 -6.62 -8.38 1.55
CA PRO A 14 -7.35 -9.48 0.95
C PRO A 14 -7.68 -9.15 -0.52
N ASP A 15 -7.58 -10.15 -1.40
CA ASP A 15 -7.98 -9.98 -2.82
C ASP A 15 -9.50 -9.92 -2.95
N THR A 16 -10.04 -8.73 -2.90
CA THR A 16 -11.48 -8.47 -3.02
C THR A 16 -11.98 -8.47 -4.46
N ARG A 17 -11.08 -8.55 -5.45
CA ARG A 17 -11.43 -8.58 -6.89
C ARG A 17 -11.67 -9.99 -7.40
N ASN A 18 -10.99 -10.98 -6.81
CA ASN A 18 -11.07 -12.39 -7.22
C ASN A 18 -11.74 -13.23 -6.12
N VAL A 19 -13.01 -12.97 -5.85
CA VAL A 19 -13.78 -13.70 -4.84
C VAL A 19 -14.22 -15.04 -5.43
N GLY A 20 -13.51 -16.13 -5.09
CA GLY A 20 -13.91 -17.50 -5.45
C GLY A 20 -15.18 -17.96 -4.72
N LYS A 21 -15.82 -19.00 -5.25
CA LYS A 21 -17.06 -19.59 -4.63
C LYS A 21 -16.83 -20.00 -3.18
N ASP A 22 -15.64 -20.47 -2.83
CA ASP A 22 -15.28 -20.91 -1.48
C ASP A 22 -15.18 -19.75 -0.47
N ALA A 23 -15.05 -18.52 -0.95
CA ALA A 23 -15.05 -17.33 -0.11
C ALA A 23 -16.46 -16.79 0.16
N MET A 24 -17.50 -17.33 -0.47
CA MET A 24 -18.89 -16.93 -0.22
C MET A 24 -19.47 -17.74 0.94
N LYS A 25 -19.99 -17.05 1.95
CA LYS A 25 -20.75 -17.68 3.03
C LYS A 25 -22.17 -18.02 2.57
N ALA A 26 -22.84 -18.90 3.31
CA ALA A 26 -24.22 -19.30 3.02
C ALA A 26 -25.24 -18.12 3.04
N ASP A 27 -24.92 -17.05 3.75
CA ASP A 27 -25.71 -15.82 3.83
C ASP A 27 -25.42 -14.83 2.67
N GLY A 28 -24.57 -15.22 1.69
CA GLY A 28 -24.17 -14.38 0.57
C GLY A 28 -23.07 -13.35 0.88
N THR A 29 -22.52 -13.35 2.10
CA THR A 29 -21.41 -12.47 2.46
C THR A 29 -20.05 -13.09 2.15
N VAL A 30 -19.03 -12.26 1.94
CA VAL A 30 -17.67 -12.72 1.66
C VAL A 30 -16.91 -13.00 2.95
N ASN A 31 -16.35 -14.21 3.09
CA ASN A 31 -15.41 -14.54 4.13
C ASN A 31 -14.00 -14.03 3.77
N ARG A 32 -13.67 -12.82 4.20
CA ARG A 32 -12.36 -12.20 3.91
C ARG A 32 -11.17 -12.98 4.47
N ALA A 33 -11.37 -13.84 5.46
CA ALA A 33 -10.28 -14.62 6.05
C ALA A 33 -9.76 -15.74 5.13
N VAL A 34 -10.59 -16.19 4.17
CA VAL A 34 -10.19 -17.21 3.19
C VAL A 34 -9.76 -16.62 1.84
N LEU A 35 -9.85 -15.29 1.68
CA LEU A 35 -9.35 -14.65 0.47
C LEU A 35 -7.81 -14.69 0.46
N PRO A 36 -7.21 -14.91 -0.72
CA PRO A 36 -5.78 -14.74 -0.88
C PRO A 36 -5.34 -13.35 -0.43
N ALA A 37 -4.23 -13.28 0.27
CA ALA A 37 -3.63 -12.01 0.63
C ALA A 37 -2.71 -11.56 -0.49
N ILE A 38 -2.85 -10.32 -0.95
CA ILE A 38 -2.09 -9.75 -2.06
C ILE A 38 -1.41 -8.45 -1.65
N PHE A 39 -0.43 -8.04 -2.41
CA PHE A 39 0.12 -6.68 -2.37
C PHE A 39 -0.97 -5.70 -2.85
N ASN A 40 -1.22 -4.63 -2.10
CA ASN A 40 -2.20 -3.63 -2.52
C ASN A 40 -1.85 -3.07 -3.92
N PRO A 41 -2.77 -3.08 -4.89
CA PRO A 41 -2.47 -2.69 -6.27
C PRO A 41 -1.91 -1.28 -6.42
N GLU A 42 -2.46 -0.28 -5.71
CA GLU A 42 -1.94 1.09 -5.80
C GLU A 42 -0.55 1.23 -5.15
N ASP A 43 -0.21 0.39 -4.17
CA ASP A 43 1.14 0.36 -3.60
C ASP A 43 2.15 -0.30 -4.56
N LEU A 44 1.70 -1.22 -5.43
CA LEU A 44 2.52 -1.71 -6.54
C LEU A 44 2.82 -0.60 -7.55
N ASN A 45 1.83 0.24 -7.90
CA ASN A 45 2.07 1.42 -8.73
C ASN A 45 3.08 2.38 -8.05
N ALA A 46 2.97 2.56 -6.73
CA ALA A 46 3.91 3.34 -5.94
C ALA A 46 5.33 2.77 -5.98
N LEU A 47 5.48 1.44 -5.87
CA LEU A 47 6.76 0.76 -6.01
C LEU A 47 7.35 0.98 -7.41
N GLU A 48 6.56 0.94 -8.48
CA GLU A 48 7.06 1.19 -9.83
C GLU A 48 7.61 2.61 -9.97
N GLN A 49 6.97 3.63 -9.38
CA GLN A 49 7.51 4.99 -9.38
C GLN A 49 8.89 5.05 -8.69
N ALA A 50 9.05 4.36 -7.56
CA ALA A 50 10.33 4.25 -6.86
C ALA A 50 11.40 3.53 -7.72
N LEU A 51 11.04 2.44 -8.38
CA LEU A 51 11.93 1.67 -9.26
C LEU A 51 12.38 2.48 -10.48
N ARG A 52 11.47 3.26 -11.09
CA ARG A 52 11.81 4.16 -12.20
C ARG A 52 12.77 5.26 -11.77
N LEU A 53 12.62 5.81 -10.56
CA LEU A 53 13.58 6.74 -9.99
C LEU A 53 14.94 6.08 -9.74
N LYS A 54 14.95 4.83 -9.25
CA LYS A 54 16.18 4.07 -9.06
C LYS A 54 16.92 3.81 -10.36
N ASP A 55 16.19 3.46 -11.44
CA ASP A 55 16.76 3.28 -12.76
C ASP A 55 17.40 4.59 -13.30
N LYS A 56 16.74 5.73 -12.99
CA LYS A 56 17.18 7.06 -13.45
C LYS A 56 18.33 7.63 -12.62
N TYR A 57 18.37 7.34 -11.31
CA TYR A 57 19.36 7.90 -10.38
C TYR A 57 20.18 6.80 -9.71
N PRO A 58 21.36 6.44 -10.26
CA PRO A 58 22.23 5.41 -9.70
C PRO A 58 22.58 5.68 -8.22
N GLY A 59 22.61 4.60 -7.43
CA GLY A 59 22.83 4.68 -5.98
C GLY A 59 21.56 4.98 -5.18
N THR A 60 20.40 5.04 -5.81
CA THR A 60 19.11 5.10 -5.11
C THR A 60 18.82 3.77 -4.42
N GLU A 61 18.38 3.88 -3.17
CA GLU A 61 18.02 2.75 -2.31
C GLU A 61 16.52 2.80 -2.01
N ILE A 62 15.84 1.65 -2.19
CA ILE A 62 14.40 1.51 -1.95
C ILE A 62 14.18 0.55 -0.79
N THR A 63 13.53 1.02 0.26
CA THR A 63 13.07 0.21 1.39
C THR A 63 11.56 0.10 1.37
N LEU A 64 11.03 -1.12 1.42
CA LEU A 64 9.60 -1.36 1.65
C LEU A 64 9.32 -1.31 3.15
N LEU A 65 8.27 -0.60 3.54
CA LEU A 65 7.77 -0.57 4.92
C LEU A 65 6.32 -1.04 4.93
N THR A 66 6.05 -2.11 5.65
CA THR A 66 4.69 -2.61 5.87
C THR A 66 4.40 -2.78 7.36
N MET A 67 3.18 -2.44 7.78
CA MET A 67 2.68 -2.73 9.12
C MET A 67 1.64 -3.84 9.02
N GLY A 68 1.87 -4.93 9.74
CA GLY A 68 0.96 -6.07 9.68
C GLY A 68 1.45 -7.29 10.46
N PRO A 69 0.71 -8.41 10.42
CA PRO A 69 1.14 -9.66 11.02
C PRO A 69 2.34 -10.24 10.28
N GLY A 70 3.06 -11.20 10.88
CA GLY A 70 4.26 -11.82 10.31
C GLY A 70 4.12 -12.25 8.83
N ARG A 71 2.94 -12.77 8.44
CA ARG A 71 2.66 -13.13 7.04
C ARG A 71 2.79 -11.99 6.04
N ALA A 72 2.73 -10.72 6.49
CA ALA A 72 2.91 -9.57 5.63
C ALA A 72 4.34 -9.42 5.09
N ALA A 73 5.32 -10.19 5.63
CA ALA A 73 6.65 -10.31 5.02
C ALA A 73 6.60 -10.79 3.55
N GLU A 74 5.53 -11.46 3.15
CA GLU A 74 5.33 -11.92 1.77
C GLU A 74 5.33 -10.77 0.76
N ILE A 75 4.66 -9.65 1.05
CA ILE A 75 4.65 -8.51 0.14
C ILE A 75 6.02 -7.80 0.09
N ILE A 76 6.82 -7.89 1.15
CA ILE A 76 8.21 -7.41 1.12
C ILE A 76 9.01 -8.24 0.12
N ARG A 77 8.92 -9.59 0.18
CA ARG A 77 9.56 -10.47 -0.83
C ARG A 77 9.12 -10.14 -2.24
N GLU A 78 7.82 -9.90 -2.45
CA GLU A 78 7.27 -9.47 -3.74
C GLU A 78 7.95 -8.21 -4.28
N GLY A 79 8.17 -7.22 -3.43
CA GLY A 79 8.86 -6.00 -3.81
C GLY A 79 10.36 -6.21 -4.05
N LEU A 80 11.03 -7.04 -3.25
CA LEU A 80 12.42 -7.45 -3.47
C LEU A 80 12.59 -8.17 -4.82
N TYR A 81 11.62 -9.00 -5.24
CA TYR A 81 11.63 -9.67 -6.54
C TYR A 81 11.50 -8.70 -7.72
N ARG A 82 11.00 -7.49 -7.50
CA ARG A 82 10.87 -6.43 -8.51
C ARG A 82 12.01 -5.42 -8.51
N GLY A 83 12.85 -5.42 -7.48
CA GLY A 83 14.06 -4.61 -7.43
C GLY A 83 14.18 -3.64 -6.27
N ALA A 84 13.32 -3.72 -5.25
CA ALA A 84 13.59 -3.09 -3.96
C ALA A 84 14.84 -3.69 -3.32
N ASP A 85 15.50 -2.93 -2.45
CA ASP A 85 16.76 -3.33 -1.83
C ASP A 85 16.56 -3.96 -0.46
N ASN A 86 15.64 -3.40 0.33
CA ASN A 86 15.40 -3.76 1.72
C ASN A 86 13.91 -3.80 2.03
N GLY A 87 13.56 -4.40 3.17
CA GLY A 87 12.22 -4.37 3.70
C GLY A 87 12.20 -4.34 5.22
N ILE A 88 11.23 -3.64 5.77
CA ILE A 88 10.94 -3.58 7.20
C ILE A 88 9.49 -3.99 7.41
N LEU A 89 9.30 -5.02 8.21
CA LEU A 89 8.01 -5.44 8.73
C LEU A 89 7.83 -4.82 10.13
N LEU A 90 6.87 -3.95 10.28
CA LEU A 90 6.43 -3.44 11.59
C LEU A 90 5.33 -4.35 12.12
N SER A 91 5.66 -5.20 13.08
CA SER A 91 4.75 -6.24 13.58
C SER A 91 4.75 -6.33 15.10
N ASP A 92 3.60 -6.06 15.69
CA ASP A 92 3.34 -6.24 17.12
C ASP A 92 1.83 -6.34 17.37
N ARG A 93 1.43 -7.03 18.43
CA ARG A 93 0.04 -7.07 18.88
C ARG A 93 -0.50 -5.70 19.29
N ALA A 94 0.37 -4.81 19.76
CA ALA A 94 0.03 -3.43 20.13
C ALA A 94 -0.52 -2.62 18.94
N PHE A 95 -0.21 -3.00 17.70
CA PHE A 95 -0.73 -2.34 16.51
C PHE A 95 -2.08 -2.89 16.04
N ALA A 96 -2.58 -3.96 16.65
CA ALA A 96 -3.82 -4.62 16.21
C ALA A 96 -5.03 -3.68 16.36
N GLY A 97 -5.89 -3.67 15.34
CA GLY A 97 -7.10 -2.84 15.32
C GLY A 97 -6.86 -1.34 15.12
N SER A 98 -5.66 -0.94 14.72
CA SER A 98 -5.37 0.45 14.35
C SER A 98 -6.26 0.94 13.22
N ASP A 99 -6.87 2.10 13.42
CA ASP A 99 -7.44 2.89 12.34
C ASP A 99 -6.35 3.65 11.57
N THR A 100 -6.73 4.55 10.67
CA THR A 100 -5.76 5.32 9.87
C THR A 100 -4.88 6.23 10.72
N LEU A 101 -5.41 6.79 11.81
CA LEU A 101 -4.66 7.70 12.69
C LEU A 101 -3.57 6.95 13.47
N ALA A 102 -3.93 5.84 14.14
CA ALA A 102 -2.98 5.02 14.86
C ALA A 102 -1.96 4.35 13.91
N THR A 103 -2.40 3.92 12.72
CA THR A 103 -1.52 3.38 11.67
C THR A 103 -0.48 4.41 11.22
N SER A 104 -0.92 5.62 10.88
CA SER A 104 -0.01 6.68 10.43
C SER A 104 0.95 7.12 11.53
N TYR A 105 0.53 7.07 12.80
CA TYR A 105 1.39 7.33 13.93
C TYR A 105 2.53 6.30 14.04
N ALA A 106 2.19 5.01 14.07
CA ALA A 106 3.19 3.94 14.14
C ALA A 106 4.18 3.98 12.97
N LEU A 107 3.67 4.19 11.74
CA LEU A 107 4.51 4.33 10.54
C LEU A 107 5.43 5.56 10.63
N SER A 108 4.93 6.69 11.13
CA SER A 108 5.74 7.91 11.29
C SER A 108 6.84 7.74 12.32
N CYS A 109 6.59 7.06 13.44
CA CYS A 109 7.62 6.71 14.43
C CYS A 109 8.69 5.78 13.82
N THR A 110 8.26 4.82 13.02
CA THR A 110 9.17 3.92 12.28
C THR A 110 10.04 4.70 11.30
N LEU A 111 9.47 5.60 10.52
CA LEU A 111 10.18 6.46 9.57
C LEU A 111 11.19 7.38 10.26
N LYS A 112 10.85 7.94 11.42
CA LYS A 112 11.78 8.72 12.26
C LYS A 112 12.97 7.89 12.71
N LYS A 113 12.76 6.64 13.13
CA LYS A 113 13.83 5.71 13.48
C LYS A 113 14.73 5.35 12.30
N MET A 114 14.16 5.19 11.09
CA MET A 114 14.94 4.95 9.88
C MET A 114 15.90 6.10 9.55
N GLY A 115 15.65 7.27 10.08
CA GLY A 115 16.48 8.45 9.91
C GLY A 115 16.21 9.17 8.59
N LYS A 116 17.28 9.47 7.84
CA LYS A 116 17.13 10.28 6.64
C LYS A 116 16.40 9.51 5.53
N VAL A 117 15.25 10.04 5.12
CA VAL A 117 14.47 9.61 3.94
C VAL A 117 14.27 10.82 3.04
N ASP A 118 14.50 10.66 1.74
CA ASP A 118 14.32 11.75 0.77
C ASP A 118 12.88 11.76 0.20
N ILE A 119 12.31 10.57 -0.07
CA ILE A 119 10.94 10.43 -0.60
C ILE A 119 10.24 9.27 0.08
N ILE A 120 9.00 9.50 0.51
CA ILE A 120 8.08 8.46 0.94
C ILE A 120 7.01 8.33 -0.14
N ILE A 121 6.85 7.13 -0.69
CA ILE A 121 5.84 6.88 -1.74
C ILE A 121 4.86 5.84 -1.22
N ALA A 122 3.57 6.09 -1.38
CA ALA A 122 2.50 5.16 -1.02
C ALA A 122 1.47 5.09 -2.14
N GLY A 123 0.68 4.05 -2.23
CA GLY A 123 -0.56 4.08 -2.97
C GLY A 123 -1.50 5.15 -2.41
N ARG A 124 -2.42 5.66 -3.22
CA ARG A 124 -3.44 6.61 -2.77
C ARG A 124 -4.27 6.00 -1.64
N GLN A 125 -4.65 4.74 -1.79
CA GLN A 125 -5.46 4.01 -0.81
C GLN A 125 -5.24 2.49 -0.88
N ALA A 126 -5.67 1.79 0.17
CA ALA A 126 -5.77 0.33 0.21
C ALA A 126 -7.19 -0.11 -0.18
N ILE A 127 -7.30 -1.17 -1.01
CA ILE A 127 -8.59 -1.66 -1.56
C ILE A 127 -9.50 -2.31 -0.51
N ASP A 128 -9.02 -2.54 0.69
CA ASP A 128 -9.80 -3.15 1.78
C ASP A 128 -10.50 -2.12 2.67
N GLY A 129 -10.05 -0.87 2.68
CA GLY A 129 -10.58 0.19 3.54
C GLY A 129 -10.96 1.48 2.82
N ASP A 130 -10.41 1.74 1.64
CA ASP A 130 -10.72 2.86 0.73
C ASP A 130 -10.70 4.26 1.38
N THR A 131 -9.90 4.48 2.44
CA THR A 131 -9.90 5.73 3.19
C THR A 131 -9.03 6.83 2.59
N ALA A 132 -8.00 6.49 1.83
CA ALA A 132 -7.00 7.40 1.24
C ALA A 132 -6.34 8.37 2.26
N GLN A 133 -6.25 8.01 3.54
CA GLN A 133 -5.82 8.89 4.62
C GLN A 133 -4.39 8.68 5.10
N VAL A 134 -3.88 7.44 5.04
CA VAL A 134 -2.59 7.09 5.70
C VAL A 134 -1.42 7.89 5.15
N GLY A 135 -1.28 8.02 3.83
CA GLY A 135 -0.22 8.81 3.20
C GLY A 135 -0.20 10.27 3.66
N PRO A 136 -1.31 11.01 3.51
CA PRO A 136 -1.45 12.39 4.00
C PRO A 136 -1.19 12.54 5.51
N GLN A 137 -1.70 11.63 6.33
CA GLN A 137 -1.47 11.67 7.78
C GLN A 137 0.00 11.41 8.16
N VAL A 138 0.70 10.53 7.42
CA VAL A 138 2.15 10.34 7.60
C VAL A 138 2.91 11.62 7.26
N ALA A 139 2.54 12.30 6.17
CA ALA A 139 3.13 13.58 5.79
C ALA A 139 2.99 14.62 6.91
N GLU A 140 1.79 14.79 7.44
CA GLU A 140 1.49 15.73 8.52
C GLU A 140 2.29 15.41 9.79
N LYS A 141 2.32 14.12 10.21
CA LYS A 141 3.07 13.69 11.41
C LYS A 141 4.59 13.85 11.30
N LEU A 142 5.12 13.87 10.08
CA LEU A 142 6.54 14.11 9.80
C LEU A 142 6.85 15.57 9.53
N GLY A 143 5.83 16.42 9.32
CA GLY A 143 6.01 17.81 8.85
C GLY A 143 6.58 17.87 7.44
N PHE A 144 6.29 16.89 6.59
CA PHE A 144 6.74 16.85 5.21
C PHE A 144 5.66 17.40 4.27
N PRO A 145 6.02 18.14 3.24
CA PRO A 145 5.12 18.45 2.15
C PRO A 145 4.64 17.18 1.46
N GLN A 146 3.48 17.25 0.80
CA GLN A 146 2.90 16.10 0.11
C GLN A 146 2.36 16.47 -1.27
N ILE A 147 2.44 15.50 -2.19
CA ILE A 147 1.77 15.55 -3.49
C ILE A 147 0.92 14.28 -3.62
N THR A 148 -0.40 14.46 -3.78
CA THR A 148 -1.36 13.37 -3.87
C THR A 148 -1.79 13.11 -5.32
N TYR A 149 -2.39 11.93 -5.59
CA TYR A 149 -2.88 11.51 -6.90
C TYR A 149 -1.81 11.51 -8.00
N ALA A 150 -0.56 11.20 -7.67
CA ALA A 150 0.52 11.14 -8.63
C ALA A 150 0.27 10.07 -9.69
N GLU A 151 0.49 10.42 -10.96
CA GLU A 151 0.55 9.47 -12.08
C GLU A 151 1.98 9.15 -12.46
N ASP A 152 2.89 10.12 -12.35
CA ASP A 152 4.28 9.96 -12.73
C ASP A 152 5.19 10.89 -11.95
N VAL A 153 6.29 10.34 -11.41
CA VAL A 153 7.35 11.13 -10.81
C VAL A 153 8.40 11.42 -11.89
N LEU A 154 8.33 12.61 -12.46
CA LEU A 154 9.13 13.00 -13.61
C LEU A 154 10.62 13.17 -13.28
N SER A 155 10.91 13.76 -12.11
CA SER A 155 12.29 13.95 -11.64
C SER A 155 12.36 14.13 -10.13
N ALA A 156 13.53 13.78 -9.55
CA ALA A 156 13.84 14.03 -8.15
C ALA A 156 15.34 14.34 -8.02
N GLU A 157 15.69 15.61 -8.12
CA GLU A 157 17.08 16.04 -8.15
C GLU A 157 17.28 17.44 -7.54
N LYS A 158 18.48 17.72 -7.06
CA LYS A 158 18.87 19.02 -6.48
C LYS A 158 17.94 19.47 -5.34
N GLY A 159 17.42 18.52 -4.55
CA GLY A 159 16.51 18.81 -3.44
C GLY A 159 15.07 19.12 -3.85
N LYS A 160 14.70 18.90 -5.10
CA LYS A 160 13.37 19.12 -5.65
C LYS A 160 12.82 17.83 -6.27
N ILE A 161 11.50 17.72 -6.32
CA ILE A 161 10.76 16.66 -6.99
C ILE A 161 9.72 17.29 -7.93
N VAL A 162 9.57 16.73 -9.13
CA VAL A 162 8.54 17.14 -10.09
C VAL A 162 7.61 15.96 -10.34
N VAL A 163 6.35 16.16 -10.11
CA VAL A 163 5.32 15.11 -10.18
C VAL A 163 4.18 15.54 -11.08
N LYS A 164 3.79 14.65 -11.99
CA LYS A 164 2.55 14.74 -12.74
C LYS A 164 1.45 14.08 -11.93
N ARG A 165 0.37 14.80 -11.64
CA ARG A 165 -0.78 14.30 -10.86
C ARG A 165 -2.09 14.47 -11.63
N ARG A 166 -3.04 13.57 -11.37
CA ARG A 166 -4.37 13.59 -11.97
C ARG A 166 -5.40 14.11 -10.96
N LEU A 167 -6.19 15.04 -11.41
CA LEU A 167 -7.35 15.57 -10.70
C LEU A 167 -8.61 15.27 -11.51
N GLU A 168 -9.78 15.50 -10.96
CA GLU A 168 -11.07 15.26 -11.64
C GLU A 168 -11.18 15.98 -12.98
N ARG A 169 -10.67 17.22 -13.07
CA ARG A 169 -10.80 18.07 -14.26
C ARG A 169 -9.56 18.13 -15.13
N GLY A 170 -8.56 17.29 -14.88
CA GLY A 170 -7.36 17.29 -15.72
C GLY A 170 -6.11 16.79 -15.00
N VAL A 171 -4.99 17.16 -15.59
CA VAL A 171 -3.65 16.77 -15.13
C VAL A 171 -2.84 18.04 -14.90
N GLU A 172 -2.10 18.08 -13.82
CA GLU A 172 -1.14 19.13 -13.54
C GLU A 172 0.25 18.59 -13.23
N THR A 173 1.27 19.41 -13.44
CA THR A 173 2.63 19.11 -13.03
C THR A 173 3.04 20.05 -11.92
N VAL A 174 3.45 19.47 -10.79
CA VAL A 174 3.77 20.21 -9.56
C VAL A 174 5.23 19.97 -9.20
N GLU A 175 5.92 21.04 -8.82
CA GLU A 175 7.26 20.96 -8.22
C GLU A 175 7.17 21.16 -6.72
N GLY A 176 7.93 20.36 -5.95
CA GLY A 176 8.04 20.48 -4.51
C GLY A 176 9.46 20.26 -4.01
N SER A 177 9.70 20.57 -2.74
CA SER A 177 11.00 20.37 -2.09
C SER A 177 11.06 19.00 -1.41
N LEU A 178 12.23 18.37 -1.42
CA LEU A 178 12.52 17.17 -0.63
C LEU A 178 12.87 17.56 0.83
N PRO A 179 12.55 16.74 1.86
CA PRO A 179 11.83 15.46 1.74
C PRO A 179 10.36 15.63 1.41
N MET A 180 9.74 14.62 0.76
CA MET A 180 8.39 14.69 0.23
C MET A 180 7.63 13.36 0.45
N VAL A 181 6.33 13.45 0.73
CA VAL A 181 5.40 12.30 0.64
C VAL A 181 4.62 12.40 -0.66
N VAL A 182 4.57 11.28 -1.40
CA VAL A 182 3.83 11.17 -2.67
C VAL A 182 2.84 10.03 -2.55
N THR A 183 1.55 10.29 -2.87
CA THR A 183 0.57 9.20 -2.99
C THR A 183 0.21 8.98 -4.45
N VAL A 184 0.30 7.73 -4.90
CA VAL A 184 0.22 7.32 -6.31
C VAL A 184 -1.16 6.79 -6.63
N ASN A 185 -1.74 7.30 -7.72
CA ASN A 185 -3.07 6.91 -8.18
C ASN A 185 -3.02 5.59 -8.98
N ALA A 186 -4.14 4.89 -9.03
CA ALA A 186 -4.33 3.67 -9.84
C ALA A 186 -4.11 3.88 -11.35
N SER A 187 -4.22 5.14 -11.85
CA SER A 187 -3.92 5.49 -13.24
C SER A 187 -2.41 5.57 -13.56
N ALA A 188 -1.55 5.47 -12.55
CA ALA A 188 -0.10 5.40 -12.76
C ALA A 188 0.28 4.06 -13.43
N PRO A 189 1.45 3.98 -14.08
CA PRO A 189 1.92 2.75 -14.71
C PRO A 189 1.92 1.56 -13.76
N GLU A 190 1.53 0.40 -14.28
CA GLU A 190 1.58 -0.86 -13.56
C GLU A 190 3.02 -1.23 -13.18
N CYS A 191 3.16 -1.92 -12.05
CA CYS A 191 4.46 -2.37 -11.59
C CYS A 191 5.03 -3.45 -12.53
N ARG A 192 6.32 -3.31 -12.82
CA ARG A 192 7.08 -4.32 -13.58
C ARG A 192 6.94 -5.72 -13.00
N PRO A 193 7.02 -6.79 -13.82
CA PRO A 193 6.98 -8.16 -13.35
C PRO A 193 8.19 -8.49 -12.46
N ARG A 194 8.09 -9.61 -11.73
CA ARG A 194 9.20 -10.18 -10.95
C ARG A 194 10.39 -10.46 -11.86
N ASN A 195 11.58 -10.10 -11.43
CA ASN A 195 12.81 -10.38 -12.13
C ASN A 195 13.38 -11.72 -11.67
N ALA A 196 13.62 -12.66 -12.59
CA ALA A 196 14.11 -14.01 -12.26
C ALA A 196 15.41 -13.97 -11.42
N LYS A 197 16.34 -13.05 -11.69
CA LYS A 197 17.57 -12.87 -10.92
C LYS A 197 17.27 -12.49 -9.47
N PHE A 198 16.33 -11.59 -9.24
CA PHE A 198 15.95 -11.17 -7.89
C PHE A 198 15.12 -12.24 -7.17
N VAL A 199 14.26 -12.97 -7.88
CA VAL A 199 13.56 -14.13 -7.32
C VAL A 199 14.58 -15.15 -6.82
N MET A 200 15.57 -15.52 -7.63
CA MET A 200 16.62 -16.46 -7.21
C MET A 200 17.46 -15.93 -6.04
N LYS A 201 17.70 -14.61 -5.98
CA LYS A 201 18.46 -13.99 -4.88
C LYS A 201 17.66 -14.02 -3.57
N TYR A 202 16.38 -13.68 -3.61
CA TYR A 202 15.57 -13.37 -2.42
C TYR A 202 14.50 -14.42 -2.07
N LYS A 203 14.39 -15.53 -2.81
CA LYS A 203 13.37 -16.59 -2.54
C LYS A 203 13.42 -17.16 -1.11
N HIS A 204 14.55 -17.05 -0.46
CA HIS A 204 14.75 -17.50 0.93
C HIS A 204 14.72 -16.33 1.93
N ALA A 205 14.42 -15.11 1.51
CA ALA A 205 14.32 -13.98 2.44
C ALA A 205 13.19 -14.22 3.45
N ARG A 206 13.48 -13.96 4.75
CA ARG A 206 12.55 -14.19 5.86
C ARG A 206 12.64 -13.06 6.89
N ALA A 207 11.52 -12.79 7.54
CA ALA A 207 11.45 -11.99 8.76
C ALA A 207 11.82 -12.86 9.98
N VAL A 208 12.18 -12.23 11.09
CA VAL A 208 12.58 -12.93 12.33
C VAL A 208 11.48 -13.88 12.82
N SER A 209 10.22 -13.46 12.77
CA SER A 209 9.07 -14.28 13.17
C SER A 209 8.89 -15.54 12.30
N GLU A 210 9.33 -15.52 11.06
CA GLU A 210 9.29 -16.67 10.15
C GLU A 210 10.45 -17.67 10.39
N MET A 211 11.47 -17.26 11.16
CA MET A 211 12.64 -18.07 11.47
C MET A 211 12.53 -18.87 12.78
N GLN A 212 11.47 -18.67 13.57
CA GLN A 212 11.33 -19.27 14.92
C GLN A 212 11.39 -20.81 14.92
N ASN A 213 10.98 -21.45 13.82
CA ASN A 213 11.00 -22.91 13.66
C ASN A 213 11.88 -23.36 12.46
N ALA A 214 12.83 -22.51 12.05
CA ALA A 214 13.74 -22.85 10.95
C ALA A 214 14.78 -23.89 11.43
N ASP A 215 15.17 -24.79 10.53
CA ASP A 215 16.26 -25.74 10.77
C ASP A 215 17.63 -25.03 10.81
N GLU A 216 18.65 -25.74 11.29
CA GLU A 216 20.02 -25.21 11.45
C GLU A 216 20.63 -24.76 10.11
N ASP A 217 20.38 -25.48 9.03
CA ASP A 217 20.90 -25.15 7.70
C ASP A 217 20.32 -23.83 7.20
N TYR A 218 19.04 -23.57 7.50
CA TYR A 218 18.38 -22.34 7.13
C TYR A 218 18.89 -21.13 7.93
N ILE A 219 19.15 -21.32 9.23
CA ILE A 219 19.76 -20.32 10.10
C ILE A 219 21.18 -19.99 9.61
N ALA A 220 21.99 -21.01 9.29
CA ALA A 220 23.32 -20.83 8.74
C ALA A 220 23.29 -20.03 7.42
N LEU A 221 22.36 -20.35 6.52
CA LEU A 221 22.17 -19.63 5.26
C LEU A 221 21.90 -18.13 5.49
N HIS A 222 21.09 -17.78 6.47
CA HIS A 222 20.78 -16.38 6.80
C HIS A 222 21.95 -15.64 7.42
N ASN A 223 22.80 -16.34 8.21
CA ASN A 223 24.02 -15.78 8.76
C ASN A 223 25.06 -15.50 7.65
N ASP A 224 25.20 -16.41 6.69
CA ASP A 224 26.12 -16.25 5.55
C ASP A 224 25.64 -15.18 4.55
N ARG A 225 24.33 -14.94 4.48
CA ARG A 225 23.70 -14.07 3.50
C ARG A 225 22.77 -13.06 4.18
N PRO A 226 23.31 -12.04 4.88
CA PRO A 226 22.51 -11.07 5.64
C PRO A 226 21.45 -10.32 4.82
N TYR A 227 21.60 -10.25 3.49
CA TYR A 227 20.61 -9.65 2.59
C TYR A 227 19.29 -10.46 2.51
N LEU A 228 19.26 -11.67 3.07
CA LEU A 228 18.03 -12.48 3.20
C LEU A 228 17.21 -12.09 4.43
N ASN A 229 17.78 -11.34 5.37
CA ASN A 229 17.08 -10.93 6.58
C ASN A 229 16.16 -9.74 6.28
N ILE A 230 14.86 -9.96 6.31
CA ILE A 230 13.86 -8.90 6.32
C ILE A 230 13.85 -8.31 7.73
N GLY A 231 14.06 -6.99 7.83
CA GLY A 231 13.99 -6.30 9.12
C GLY A 231 12.58 -6.46 9.73
N GLU A 232 12.52 -6.84 11.00
CA GLU A 232 11.27 -6.91 11.74
C GLU A 232 11.40 -6.07 13.00
N TRP A 233 10.48 -5.10 13.14
CA TRP A 233 10.46 -4.18 14.27
C TRP A 233 9.13 -4.29 15.02
N SER A 234 9.21 -4.21 16.33
CA SER A 234 8.10 -4.22 17.27
C SER A 234 7.85 -2.83 17.86
N VAL A 235 6.90 -2.71 18.76
CA VAL A 235 6.68 -1.49 19.55
C VAL A 235 7.91 -1.10 20.37
N ASN A 236 8.72 -2.08 20.79
CA ASN A 236 9.94 -1.83 21.57
C ASN A 236 11.10 -1.26 20.74
N ASP A 237 11.01 -1.36 19.44
CA ASP A 237 12.03 -0.88 18.52
C ASP A 237 11.84 0.56 18.08
N ILE A 238 10.66 1.13 18.30
CA ILE A 238 10.27 2.47 17.86
C ILE A 238 9.83 3.31 19.04
N ASP A 239 10.09 4.62 19.00
CA ASP A 239 9.68 5.53 20.08
C ASP A 239 8.19 5.89 19.91
N THR A 240 7.34 5.22 20.69
CA THR A 240 5.88 5.36 20.59
C THR A 240 5.25 5.52 21.98
N LYS A 241 4.09 6.16 22.01
CA LYS A 241 3.21 6.21 23.17
C LYS A 241 2.12 5.15 23.04
N ALA A 242 1.95 4.32 24.05
CA ALA A 242 1.01 3.21 24.04
C ALA A 242 -0.45 3.66 23.81
N GLU A 243 -0.81 4.84 24.31
CA GLU A 243 -2.14 5.44 24.14
C GLU A 243 -2.46 5.86 22.70
N GLU A 244 -1.46 6.00 21.84
CA GLU A 244 -1.62 6.37 20.43
C GLU A 244 -1.57 5.15 19.49
N LEU A 245 -1.52 3.92 20.01
CA LEU A 245 -1.40 2.68 19.26
C LEU A 245 -2.68 1.83 19.29
N GLY A 246 -2.84 1.01 18.26
CA GLY A 246 -3.87 -0.01 18.17
C GLY A 246 -5.28 0.53 18.38
N LEU A 247 -6.14 -0.27 18.99
CA LEU A 247 -7.52 0.13 19.31
C LEU A 247 -7.61 1.32 20.27
N THR A 248 -6.64 1.47 21.16
CA THR A 248 -6.62 2.57 22.15
C THR A 248 -6.35 3.90 21.47
N GLY A 249 -5.39 3.92 20.54
CA GLY A 249 -5.04 5.11 19.75
C GLY A 249 -5.97 5.40 18.59
N SER A 250 -7.01 4.59 18.38
CA SER A 250 -7.94 4.69 17.25
C SER A 250 -9.23 5.41 17.66
N PRO A 251 -9.45 6.67 17.26
CA PRO A 251 -10.70 7.38 17.49
C PRO A 251 -11.89 6.78 16.71
N THR A 252 -11.62 6.07 15.61
CA THR A 252 -12.66 5.40 14.82
C THR A 252 -12.64 3.89 15.08
N LYS A 253 -13.85 3.29 15.13
CA LYS A 253 -14.01 1.83 15.30
C LYS A 253 -14.98 1.30 14.28
N VAL A 254 -14.61 0.19 13.64
CA VAL A 254 -15.51 -0.51 12.71
C VAL A 254 -16.66 -1.10 13.52
N LYS A 255 -17.88 -0.60 13.31
CA LYS A 255 -19.08 -1.09 13.96
C LYS A 255 -19.62 -2.37 13.31
N ALA A 256 -19.67 -2.39 11.99
CA ALA A 256 -20.11 -3.51 11.18
C ALA A 256 -19.48 -3.44 9.79
N ILE A 257 -19.33 -4.59 9.16
CA ILE A 257 -18.91 -4.71 7.76
C ILE A 257 -20.03 -5.42 7.03
N GLU A 258 -20.67 -4.75 6.08
CA GLU A 258 -21.63 -5.33 5.16
C GLU A 258 -20.97 -5.45 3.78
N ASN A 259 -21.06 -6.63 3.19
CA ASN A 259 -20.62 -6.82 1.82
C ASN A 259 -21.80 -6.57 0.89
N VAL A 260 -21.72 -5.54 0.08
CA VAL A 260 -22.68 -5.32 -0.99
C VAL A 260 -22.33 -6.29 -2.13
N VAL A 261 -23.09 -7.36 -2.26
CA VAL A 261 -23.01 -8.23 -3.42
C VAL A 261 -23.90 -7.62 -4.49
N PHE A 262 -23.30 -7.14 -5.57
CA PHE A 262 -24.07 -6.72 -6.73
C PHE A 262 -24.71 -7.97 -7.36
N GLN A 263 -25.98 -8.20 -7.05
CA GLN A 263 -26.78 -9.13 -7.81
C GLN A 263 -27.15 -8.44 -9.12
N ALA A 264 -26.87 -9.11 -10.24
CA ALA A 264 -27.37 -8.66 -11.52
C ALA A 264 -28.89 -8.64 -11.42
N LYS A 265 -29.51 -7.47 -11.45
CA LYS A 265 -30.97 -7.36 -11.64
C LYS A 265 -31.31 -7.92 -13.02
N GLU A 266 -32.51 -8.43 -13.16
CA GLU A 266 -33.00 -8.82 -14.49
C GLU A 266 -32.88 -7.65 -15.46
N ALA A 267 -32.41 -7.94 -16.65
CA ALA A 267 -32.24 -6.92 -17.67
C ALA A 267 -33.63 -6.38 -18.08
N LYS A 268 -33.81 -5.07 -17.99
CA LYS A 268 -35.00 -4.39 -18.49
C LYS A 268 -34.81 -4.12 -19.96
N VAL A 269 -35.64 -4.72 -20.81
CA VAL A 269 -35.65 -4.44 -22.25
C VAL A 269 -36.58 -3.27 -22.48
N LEU A 270 -36.08 -2.22 -23.13
CA LEU A 270 -36.82 -1.01 -23.43
C LEU A 270 -37.08 -0.94 -24.94
N GLU A 271 -38.25 -0.48 -25.31
CA GLU A 271 -38.57 -0.16 -26.70
C GLU A 271 -38.01 1.23 -27.06
N PRO A 272 -37.70 1.51 -28.31
CA PRO A 272 -37.22 2.82 -28.73
C PRO A 272 -38.36 3.84 -28.81
N SER A 273 -39.04 4.07 -27.70
CA SER A 273 -40.15 5.02 -27.54
C SER A 273 -39.75 6.16 -26.60
N ASP A 274 -40.29 7.34 -26.82
CA ASP A 274 -40.06 8.50 -25.93
C ASP A 274 -40.51 8.20 -24.50
N ALA A 275 -41.57 7.42 -24.31
CA ALA A 275 -42.09 7.05 -23.00
C ALA A 275 -41.09 6.16 -22.22
N ASP A 276 -40.49 5.15 -22.86
CA ASP A 276 -39.52 4.26 -22.25
C ASP A 276 -38.20 4.98 -21.97
N MET A 277 -37.80 5.91 -22.87
CA MET A 277 -36.63 6.74 -22.63
C MET A 277 -36.80 7.70 -21.45
N ASP A 278 -37.98 8.30 -21.31
CA ASP A 278 -38.32 9.14 -20.15
C ASP A 278 -38.32 8.33 -18.84
N GLU A 279 -38.88 7.09 -18.87
CA GLU A 279 -38.82 6.20 -17.72
C GLU A 279 -37.40 5.83 -17.32
N LEU A 280 -36.58 5.47 -18.31
CA LEU A 280 -35.13 5.20 -18.08
C LEU A 280 -34.43 6.36 -17.43
N MET A 281 -34.62 7.56 -17.97
CA MET A 281 -33.98 8.76 -17.42
C MET A 281 -34.41 9.06 -15.99
N LYS A 282 -35.70 8.91 -15.69
CA LYS A 282 -36.23 9.05 -14.33
C LYS A 282 -35.63 8.01 -13.38
N GLU A 283 -35.51 6.75 -13.81
CA GLU A 283 -34.93 5.69 -13.00
C GLU A 283 -33.44 5.94 -12.72
N LEU A 284 -32.67 6.37 -13.73
CA LEU A 284 -31.24 6.67 -13.59
C LEU A 284 -30.98 7.85 -12.64
N ILE A 285 -31.83 8.91 -12.72
CA ILE A 285 -31.76 10.06 -11.82
C ILE A 285 -32.17 9.65 -10.40
N ALA A 286 -33.27 8.91 -10.23
CA ALA A 286 -33.74 8.47 -8.92
C ALA A 286 -32.74 7.56 -8.19
N ASN A 287 -31.96 6.76 -8.94
CA ASN A 287 -30.91 5.90 -8.43
C ASN A 287 -29.56 6.62 -8.29
N HIS A 288 -29.47 7.92 -8.54
CA HIS A 288 -28.23 8.71 -8.52
C HIS A 288 -27.13 8.12 -9.43
N THR A 289 -27.50 7.47 -10.52
CA THR A 289 -26.56 6.93 -11.51
C THR A 289 -26.07 8.04 -12.44
N ILE A 290 -26.92 9.00 -12.72
CA ILE A 290 -26.64 10.24 -13.46
C ILE A 290 -27.28 11.41 -12.70
N GLY A 291 -26.64 12.59 -12.78
CA GLY A 291 -27.14 13.84 -12.16
C GLY A 291 -26.15 14.45 -11.20
#